data_990ee1c712969048bb88cf6983606a2e
#
_entry.id   990ee1c712969048bb88cf6983606a2e
#
_cell.length_a   1.000
_cell.length_b   1.000
_cell.length_c   1.000
_cell.angle_alpha   90.00
_cell.angle_beta   90.00
_cell.angle_gamma   90.00
#
_symmetry.space_group_name_H-M   'P 1'
#
loop_
_entity.id
_entity.type
_entity.pdbx_description
1 polymer ?
#
loop_
_entity_poly.entity_id
_entity_poly.type
_entity_poly.pdbx_seq_one_letter_code
_entity_poly.pdbx_strand_id
1 'polypeptide(L)'
;MKFAIIAAGEGSRLATEGVTQPKPLIPLCGIPMIERLISIFHRCGAEEIIVAVNSARPETHQYLLAFSEANPTIPLRIVVADTPSSMHTFAALAPYLQEAPFCLTTVDTIFQEEAFRAYLHATEQYLLDGYDGCMAVTDFVDDESPLYVTATSQLDITGFHDKITDTANKTRDVSDKITDFSDKKADFSDKNADFSEESSDRDKNHHIDSIFISGGIYTLSPKALTTLSRCMAEGQHRLRNFQRGLIADGLKLKAHLFDKILDIDHASDIAKAECFLQEGI
;
A
#
# COMPACT_ATOMS: atom_id res chain seq x y z
N MET A 1 -8.09 13.66 6.19
CA MET A 1 -6.76 13.00 6.05
C MET A 1 -6.07 13.53 4.79
N LYS A 2 -4.74 13.72 4.84
CA LYS A 2 -3.94 14.08 3.66
C LYS A 2 -3.52 12.82 2.89
N PHE A 3 -3.44 12.94 1.56
CA PHE A 3 -3.01 11.86 0.67
C PHE A 3 -1.75 12.28 -0.08
N ALA A 4 -0.75 11.42 -0.11
CA ALA A 4 0.54 11.67 -0.74
C ALA A 4 0.80 10.68 -1.87
N ILE A 5 1.21 11.17 -3.05
CA ILE A 5 1.46 10.36 -4.24
C ILE A 5 2.94 10.52 -4.64
N ILE A 6 3.65 9.40 -4.68
CA ILE A 6 5.00 9.34 -5.25
C ILE A 6 4.89 9.15 -6.76
N ALA A 7 5.15 10.20 -7.52
CA ALA A 7 5.08 10.22 -8.99
C ALA A 7 6.38 10.75 -9.64
N ALA A 8 7.48 10.81 -8.89
CA ALA A 8 8.78 11.31 -9.37
C ALA A 8 9.66 10.23 -10.03
N GLY A 9 9.18 8.99 -10.17
CA GLY A 9 9.91 7.90 -10.83
C GLY A 9 10.04 8.13 -12.34
N GLU A 10 11.20 7.72 -12.92
CA GLU A 10 11.50 7.93 -14.35
C GLU A 10 10.71 6.98 -15.28
N GLY A 11 10.22 5.84 -14.79
CA GLY A 11 9.54 4.84 -15.62
C GLY A 11 10.43 4.20 -16.68
N SER A 12 11.72 3.98 -16.36
CA SER A 12 12.74 3.56 -17.33
C SER A 12 12.44 2.23 -18.01
N ARG A 13 11.80 1.26 -17.33
CA ARG A 13 11.39 -0.03 -17.91
C ARG A 13 10.38 0.18 -19.04
N LEU A 14 9.31 0.91 -18.77
CA LEU A 14 8.28 1.26 -19.75
C LEU A 14 8.87 2.00 -20.96
N ALA A 15 9.81 2.92 -20.72
CA ALA A 15 10.50 3.64 -21.79
C ALA A 15 11.33 2.70 -22.69
N THR A 16 12.00 1.68 -22.14
CA THR A 16 12.73 0.67 -22.92
C THR A 16 11.80 -0.23 -23.74
N GLU A 17 10.56 -0.39 -23.33
CA GLU A 17 9.50 -1.14 -24.04
C GLU A 17 8.71 -0.29 -25.03
N GLY A 18 9.14 0.96 -25.28
CA GLY A 18 8.56 1.84 -26.31
C GLY A 18 7.42 2.73 -25.80
N VAL A 19 7.12 2.74 -24.50
CA VAL A 19 6.16 3.69 -23.91
C VAL A 19 6.86 5.04 -23.75
N THR A 20 6.48 6.02 -24.57
CA THR A 20 7.14 7.34 -24.62
C THR A 20 6.60 8.33 -23.60
N GLN A 21 5.37 8.11 -23.15
CA GLN A 21 4.72 8.99 -22.16
C GLN A 21 5.36 8.84 -20.78
N PRO A 22 5.43 9.93 -19.97
CA PRO A 22 5.75 9.81 -18.54
C PRO A 22 4.83 8.84 -17.85
N LYS A 23 5.38 7.98 -16.98
CA LYS A 23 4.60 6.93 -16.29
C LYS A 23 3.31 7.46 -15.65
N PRO A 24 3.28 8.61 -14.94
CA PRO A 24 2.05 9.16 -14.35
C PRO A 24 0.97 9.53 -15.37
N LEU A 25 1.36 9.81 -16.62
CA LEU A 25 0.45 10.23 -17.70
C LEU A 25 -0.02 9.09 -18.59
N ILE A 26 0.40 7.85 -18.34
CA ILE A 26 -0.08 6.68 -19.10
C ILE A 26 -1.59 6.56 -18.86
N PRO A 27 -2.40 6.56 -19.94
CA PRO A 27 -3.85 6.43 -19.83
C PRO A 27 -4.25 4.98 -19.54
N LEU A 28 -5.18 4.81 -18.61
CA LEU A 28 -5.92 3.57 -18.39
C LEU A 28 -7.39 3.85 -18.66
N CYS A 29 -7.98 3.12 -19.61
CA CYS A 29 -9.33 3.41 -20.11
C CYS A 29 -9.52 4.89 -20.50
N GLY A 30 -8.49 5.51 -21.07
CA GLY A 30 -8.50 6.91 -21.52
C GLY A 30 -8.22 7.97 -20.44
N ILE A 31 -8.02 7.61 -19.17
CA ILE A 31 -7.75 8.52 -18.07
C ILE A 31 -6.31 8.32 -17.57
N PRO A 32 -5.45 9.35 -17.50
CA PRO A 32 -4.12 9.26 -16.94
C PRO A 32 -4.11 8.67 -15.52
N MET A 33 -3.14 7.81 -15.19
CA MET A 33 -3.05 7.17 -13.87
C MET A 33 -3.08 8.18 -12.72
N ILE A 34 -2.33 9.27 -12.85
CA ILE A 34 -2.27 10.31 -11.82
C ILE A 34 -3.62 11.00 -11.63
N GLU A 35 -4.34 11.29 -12.70
CA GLU A 35 -5.68 11.90 -12.64
C GLU A 35 -6.68 10.96 -11.98
N ARG A 36 -6.63 9.67 -12.35
CA ARG A 36 -7.46 8.63 -11.72
C ARG A 36 -7.26 8.61 -10.21
N LEU A 37 -6.00 8.58 -9.75
CA LEU A 37 -5.66 8.55 -8.32
C LEU A 37 -6.14 9.80 -7.58
N ILE A 38 -5.85 10.98 -8.12
CA ILE A 38 -6.29 12.26 -7.57
C ILE A 38 -7.81 12.29 -7.45
N SER A 39 -8.53 11.84 -8.48
CA SER A 39 -9.99 11.83 -8.52
C SER A 39 -10.57 10.87 -7.47
N ILE A 40 -10.00 9.69 -7.28
CA ILE A 40 -10.40 8.74 -6.22
C ILE A 40 -10.18 9.39 -4.85
N PHE A 41 -9.01 9.96 -4.59
CA PHE A 41 -8.69 10.56 -3.31
C PHE A 41 -9.61 11.75 -2.99
N HIS A 42 -9.92 12.59 -3.98
CA HIS A 42 -10.88 13.67 -3.81
C HIS A 42 -12.27 13.13 -3.43
N ARG A 43 -12.79 12.11 -4.14
CA ARG A 43 -14.08 11.47 -3.81
C ARG A 43 -14.07 10.74 -2.47
N CYS A 44 -12.90 10.36 -1.96
CA CYS A 44 -12.71 9.81 -0.61
C CYS A 44 -12.51 10.87 0.47
N GLY A 45 -12.72 12.15 0.17
CA GLY A 45 -12.70 13.24 1.16
C GLY A 45 -11.29 13.69 1.55
N ALA A 46 -10.35 13.70 0.61
CA ALA A 46 -9.01 14.21 0.86
C ALA A 46 -9.04 15.67 1.32
N GLU A 47 -8.40 15.97 2.45
CA GLU A 47 -8.17 17.35 2.92
C GLU A 47 -7.14 18.06 2.05
N GLU A 48 -6.12 17.34 1.64
CA GLU A 48 -5.07 17.78 0.73
C GLU A 48 -4.50 16.57 -0.01
N ILE A 49 -4.26 16.70 -1.31
CA ILE A 49 -3.60 15.70 -2.15
C ILE A 49 -2.25 16.27 -2.54
N ILE A 50 -1.16 15.61 -2.15
CA ILE A 50 0.20 16.10 -2.36
C ILE A 50 0.90 15.15 -3.32
N VAL A 51 1.31 15.68 -4.47
CA VAL A 51 1.94 14.87 -5.53
C VAL A 51 3.39 15.30 -5.71
N ALA A 52 4.32 14.35 -5.56
CA ALA A 52 5.72 14.58 -5.90
C ALA A 52 5.99 14.19 -7.35
N VAL A 53 6.53 15.12 -8.13
CA VAL A 53 6.97 14.92 -9.51
C VAL A 53 8.43 15.30 -9.66
N ASN A 54 9.13 14.79 -10.70
CA ASN A 54 10.49 15.21 -11.01
C ASN A 54 10.52 16.31 -12.07
N SER A 55 11.62 17.07 -12.14
CA SER A 55 11.82 18.14 -13.13
C SER A 55 12.24 17.59 -14.49
N ALA A 56 12.78 16.37 -14.56
CA ALA A 56 13.23 15.73 -15.80
C ALA A 56 12.07 15.35 -16.75
N ARG A 57 10.85 15.28 -16.21
CA ARG A 57 9.62 15.04 -16.98
C ARG A 57 8.62 16.18 -16.77
N PRO A 58 8.89 17.37 -17.33
CA PRO A 58 8.06 18.56 -17.12
C PRO A 58 6.62 18.40 -17.60
N GLU A 59 6.35 17.45 -18.50
CA GLU A 59 5.02 17.16 -19.01
C GLU A 59 4.05 16.79 -17.88
N THR A 60 4.51 16.00 -16.90
CA THR A 60 3.70 15.62 -15.74
C THR A 60 3.33 16.83 -14.89
N HIS A 61 4.32 17.70 -14.63
CA HIS A 61 4.09 18.92 -13.87
C HIS A 61 3.13 19.87 -14.58
N GLN A 62 3.34 20.10 -15.89
CA GLN A 62 2.47 20.95 -16.72
C GLN A 62 1.03 20.40 -16.76
N TYR A 63 0.88 19.09 -16.92
CA TYR A 63 -0.42 18.44 -16.88
C TYR A 63 -1.15 18.69 -15.54
N LEU A 64 -0.45 18.51 -14.42
CA LEU A 64 -1.04 18.70 -13.09
C LEU A 64 -1.40 20.17 -12.81
N LEU A 65 -0.63 21.13 -13.31
CA LEU A 65 -0.99 22.54 -13.22
C LEU A 65 -2.29 22.83 -13.98
N ALA A 66 -2.39 22.41 -15.23
CA ALA A 66 -3.59 22.58 -16.04
C ALA A 66 -4.81 21.84 -15.42
N PHE A 67 -4.59 20.63 -14.88
CA PHE A 67 -5.61 19.88 -14.18
C PHE A 67 -6.12 20.61 -12.93
N SER A 68 -5.21 21.17 -12.13
CA SER A 68 -5.54 21.95 -10.92
C SER A 68 -6.33 23.23 -11.26
N GLU A 69 -5.98 23.92 -12.32
CA GLU A 69 -6.71 25.10 -12.81
C GLU A 69 -8.13 24.74 -13.27
N ALA A 70 -8.28 23.60 -13.96
CA ALA A 70 -9.57 23.12 -14.42
C ALA A 70 -10.45 22.56 -13.29
N ASN A 71 -9.87 22.16 -12.16
CA ASN A 71 -10.54 21.51 -11.03
C ASN A 71 -10.24 22.23 -9.70
N PRO A 72 -10.65 23.49 -9.51
CA PRO A 72 -10.25 24.32 -8.36
C PRO A 72 -10.81 23.81 -7.01
N THR A 73 -11.76 22.89 -7.02
CA THR A 73 -12.31 22.26 -5.81
C THR A 73 -11.44 21.12 -5.28
N ILE A 74 -10.50 20.62 -6.07
CA ILE A 74 -9.57 19.57 -5.66
C ILE A 74 -8.40 20.22 -4.92
N PRO A 75 -8.18 19.90 -3.64
CA PRO A 75 -7.09 20.51 -2.85
C PRO A 75 -5.74 19.87 -3.21
N LEU A 76 -5.21 20.23 -4.38
CA LEU A 76 -3.99 19.67 -4.97
C LEU A 76 -2.76 20.52 -4.68
N ARG A 77 -1.71 19.91 -4.13
CA ARG A 77 -0.36 20.46 -3.99
C ARG A 77 0.63 19.68 -4.83
N ILE A 78 1.39 20.37 -5.66
CA ILE A 78 2.43 19.77 -6.49
C ILE A 78 3.79 20.12 -5.88
N VAL A 79 4.63 19.09 -5.66
CA VAL A 79 5.99 19.21 -5.13
C VAL A 79 6.96 18.72 -6.20
N VAL A 80 7.80 19.59 -6.71
CA VAL A 80 8.87 19.19 -7.64
C VAL A 80 10.08 18.76 -6.83
N ALA A 81 10.48 17.49 -6.98
CA ALA A 81 11.55 16.89 -6.21
C ALA A 81 12.36 15.91 -7.06
N ASP A 82 13.60 16.29 -7.38
CA ASP A 82 14.54 15.44 -8.08
C ASP A 82 15.28 14.57 -7.05
N THR A 83 14.86 13.33 -6.94
CA THR A 83 15.28 12.43 -5.87
C THR A 83 15.80 11.12 -6.44
N PRO A 84 16.83 10.52 -5.79
CA PRO A 84 17.46 9.31 -6.29
C PRO A 84 16.64 8.03 -6.07
N SER A 85 15.55 8.10 -5.29
CA SER A 85 14.70 6.93 -5.02
C SER A 85 13.34 7.30 -4.45
N SER A 86 12.41 6.33 -4.44
CA SER A 86 11.06 6.49 -3.88
C SER A 86 11.06 6.88 -2.39
N MET A 87 12.02 6.40 -1.59
CA MET A 87 12.13 6.80 -0.20
C MET A 87 12.57 8.27 -0.05
N HIS A 88 13.47 8.76 -0.90
CA HIS A 88 13.85 10.17 -0.93
C HIS A 88 12.68 11.05 -1.39
N THR A 89 11.88 10.56 -2.36
CA THR A 89 10.65 11.25 -2.77
C THR A 89 9.66 11.34 -1.62
N PHE A 90 9.48 10.26 -0.86
CA PHE A 90 8.66 10.30 0.35
C PHE A 90 9.21 11.30 1.38
N ALA A 91 10.52 11.35 1.58
CA ALA A 91 11.15 12.31 2.49
C ALA A 91 10.89 13.77 2.07
N ALA A 92 10.84 14.06 0.75
CA ALA A 92 10.46 15.38 0.25
C ALA A 92 9.00 15.74 0.53
N LEU A 93 8.10 14.77 0.66
CA LEU A 93 6.71 14.96 1.04
C LEU A 93 6.50 15.06 2.56
N ALA A 94 7.41 14.52 3.36
CA ALA A 94 7.29 14.43 4.82
C ALA A 94 6.98 15.76 5.54
N PRO A 95 7.52 16.94 5.14
CA PRO A 95 7.18 18.22 5.77
C PRO A 95 5.70 18.57 5.76
N TYR A 96 4.94 18.04 4.81
CA TYR A 96 3.50 18.30 4.64
C TYR A 96 2.60 17.31 5.40
N LEU A 97 3.19 16.24 6.00
CA LEU A 97 2.49 15.08 6.55
C LEU A 97 2.62 14.95 8.08
N GLN A 98 3.12 15.99 8.77
CA GLN A 98 3.51 15.90 10.18
C GLN A 98 2.34 15.98 11.17
N GLU A 99 1.20 16.56 10.77
CA GLU A 99 0.16 16.99 11.71
C GLU A 99 -0.87 15.91 12.05
N ALA A 100 -1.14 14.99 11.13
CA ALA A 100 -2.19 13.99 11.24
C ALA A 100 -1.83 12.71 10.47
N PRO A 101 -2.54 11.59 10.68
CA PRO A 101 -2.39 10.42 9.84
C PRO A 101 -2.57 10.75 8.36
N PHE A 102 -1.80 10.10 7.52
CA PHE A 102 -1.76 10.33 6.07
C PHE A 102 -1.75 9.00 5.31
N CYS A 103 -2.24 9.01 4.08
CA CYS A 103 -2.14 7.89 3.15
C CYS A 103 -1.06 8.19 2.11
N LEU A 104 -0.11 7.28 1.94
CA LEU A 104 0.96 7.32 0.94
C LEU A 104 0.76 6.22 -0.08
N THR A 105 0.92 6.52 -1.36
CA THR A 105 0.94 5.52 -2.44
C THR A 105 1.91 5.91 -3.54
N THR A 106 2.27 4.94 -4.37
CA THR A 106 2.95 5.18 -5.65
C THR A 106 1.92 5.39 -6.77
N VAL A 107 2.30 6.11 -7.83
CA VAL A 107 1.37 6.49 -8.91
C VAL A 107 0.90 5.31 -9.76
N ASP A 108 1.66 4.23 -9.75
CA ASP A 108 1.48 3.02 -10.56
C ASP A 108 0.60 1.95 -9.89
N THR A 109 0.19 2.18 -8.66
CA THR A 109 -0.66 1.25 -7.91
C THR A 109 -2.12 1.37 -8.38
N ILE A 110 -2.66 0.30 -8.93
CA ILE A 110 -4.00 0.23 -9.51
C ILE A 110 -4.90 -0.66 -8.64
N PHE A 111 -6.02 -0.11 -8.22
CA PHE A 111 -7.01 -0.75 -7.35
C PHE A 111 -8.43 -0.29 -7.68
N GLN A 112 -9.42 -1.03 -7.21
CA GLN A 112 -10.84 -0.63 -7.28
C GLN A 112 -11.16 0.39 -6.19
N GLU A 113 -11.92 1.44 -6.55
CA GLU A 113 -12.27 2.53 -5.61
C GLU A 113 -13.04 2.04 -4.40
N GLU A 114 -13.95 1.08 -4.56
CA GLU A 114 -14.74 0.55 -3.45
C GLU A 114 -13.86 -0.18 -2.43
N ALA A 115 -12.88 -0.97 -2.89
CA ALA A 115 -11.91 -1.63 -2.01
C ALA A 115 -11.07 -0.58 -1.24
N PHE A 116 -10.72 0.52 -1.88
CA PHE A 116 -9.99 1.61 -1.24
C PHE A 116 -10.85 2.34 -0.19
N ARG A 117 -12.14 2.55 -0.45
CA ARG A 117 -13.07 3.11 0.55
C ARG A 117 -13.20 2.21 1.78
N ALA A 118 -13.31 0.89 1.57
CA ALA A 118 -13.34 -0.08 2.66
C ALA A 118 -12.03 -0.06 3.47
N TYR A 119 -10.89 0.03 2.78
CA TYR A 119 -9.57 0.18 3.39
C TYR A 119 -9.49 1.42 4.28
N LEU A 120 -9.92 2.59 3.79
CA LEU A 120 -9.89 3.83 4.56
C LEU A 120 -10.78 3.75 5.80
N HIS A 121 -11.98 3.19 5.67
CA HIS A 121 -12.89 3.01 6.80
C HIS A 121 -12.30 2.08 7.87
N ALA A 122 -11.73 0.95 7.48
CA ALA A 122 -11.05 0.03 8.40
C ALA A 122 -9.84 0.70 9.07
N THR A 123 -9.08 1.48 8.31
CA THR A 123 -7.90 2.20 8.81
C THR A 123 -8.25 3.22 9.89
N GLU A 124 -9.35 3.97 9.73
CA GLU A 124 -9.81 4.90 10.75
C GLU A 124 -10.04 4.17 12.08
N GLN A 125 -10.67 3.01 12.05
CA GLN A 125 -10.89 2.19 13.24
C GLN A 125 -9.57 1.69 13.84
N TYR A 126 -8.63 1.19 13.02
CA TYR A 126 -7.34 0.72 13.53
C TYR A 126 -6.52 1.85 14.19
N LEU A 127 -6.56 3.06 13.64
CA LEU A 127 -5.91 4.22 14.26
C LEU A 127 -6.55 4.58 15.62
N LEU A 128 -7.88 4.49 15.74
CA LEU A 128 -8.59 4.69 17.01
C LEU A 128 -8.24 3.60 18.04
N ASP A 129 -8.03 2.37 17.61
CA ASP A 129 -7.62 1.23 18.44
C ASP A 129 -6.13 1.28 18.84
N GLY A 130 -5.41 2.34 18.43
CA GLY A 130 -4.03 2.61 18.83
C GLY A 130 -2.97 1.94 17.96
N TYR A 131 -3.33 1.53 16.75
CA TYR A 131 -2.34 1.16 15.72
C TYR A 131 -1.66 2.40 15.14
N ASP A 132 -0.43 2.24 14.68
CA ASP A 132 0.34 3.31 14.04
C ASP A 132 0.12 3.39 12.54
N GLY A 133 -0.61 2.44 11.96
CA GLY A 133 -1.00 2.46 10.56
C GLY A 133 -1.65 1.17 10.07
N CYS A 134 -2.04 1.23 8.80
CA CYS A 134 -2.59 0.11 8.04
C CYS A 134 -1.95 0.06 6.66
N MET A 135 -1.69 -1.14 6.16
CA MET A 135 -1.13 -1.35 4.83
C MET A 135 -2.06 -2.21 3.99
N ALA A 136 -2.29 -1.78 2.76
CA ALA A 136 -2.97 -2.62 1.78
C ALA A 136 -2.08 -3.80 1.42
N VAL A 137 -2.65 -4.99 1.44
CA VAL A 137 -2.00 -6.24 1.02
C VAL A 137 -2.92 -7.02 0.09
N THR A 138 -2.35 -7.91 -0.70
CA THR A 138 -3.11 -8.81 -1.57
C THR A 138 -2.46 -10.21 -1.57
N ASP A 139 -3.23 -11.24 -1.83
CA ASP A 139 -2.74 -12.58 -2.13
C ASP A 139 -2.49 -12.80 -3.63
N PHE A 140 -2.91 -11.86 -4.47
CA PHE A 140 -2.68 -11.87 -5.91
C PHE A 140 -1.22 -11.53 -6.24
N VAL A 141 -0.53 -12.46 -6.93
CA VAL A 141 0.89 -12.34 -7.29
C VAL A 141 1.00 -12.07 -8.79
N ASP A 142 1.35 -10.84 -9.17
CA ASP A 142 1.69 -10.45 -10.57
C ASP A 142 3.01 -9.64 -10.64
N ASP A 143 3.77 -9.55 -9.54
CA ASP A 143 5.05 -8.82 -9.48
C ASP A 143 6.23 -9.81 -9.58
N GLU A 144 7.24 -9.45 -10.38
CA GLU A 144 8.48 -10.22 -10.53
C GLU A 144 9.34 -10.23 -9.26
N SER A 145 9.20 -9.23 -8.41
CA SER A 145 9.98 -9.03 -7.18
C SER A 145 9.12 -8.57 -6.01
N PRO A 146 8.09 -9.33 -5.64
CA PRO A 146 7.13 -8.92 -4.62
C PRO A 146 7.79 -8.69 -3.27
N LEU A 147 7.25 -7.75 -2.49
CA LEU A 147 7.57 -7.62 -1.09
C LEU A 147 6.53 -8.40 -0.29
N TYR A 148 6.97 -9.50 0.32
CA TYR A 148 6.10 -10.34 1.13
C TYR A 148 5.85 -9.71 2.50
N VAL A 149 4.61 -9.77 2.97
CA VAL A 149 4.14 -9.29 4.26
C VAL A 149 3.70 -10.49 5.09
N THR A 150 4.32 -10.69 6.24
CA THR A 150 3.88 -11.69 7.22
C THR A 150 2.95 -11.05 8.23
N ALA A 151 1.86 -11.73 8.58
CA ALA A 151 0.90 -11.25 9.55
C ALA A 151 0.38 -12.38 10.43
N THR A 152 -0.17 -12.02 11.60
CA THR A 152 -0.93 -12.93 12.46
C THR A 152 -2.30 -13.22 11.86
N SER A 153 -3.03 -14.19 12.41
CA SER A 153 -4.44 -14.47 12.07
C SER A 153 -5.39 -13.28 12.31
N GLN A 154 -4.96 -12.31 13.11
CA GLN A 154 -5.67 -11.06 13.34
C GLN A 154 -5.21 -9.93 12.41
N LEU A 155 -4.39 -10.24 11.40
CA LEU A 155 -3.82 -9.30 10.44
C LEU A 155 -2.85 -8.26 11.05
N ASP A 156 -2.25 -8.54 12.21
CA ASP A 156 -1.15 -7.74 12.73
C ASP A 156 0.11 -8.03 11.91
N ILE A 157 0.70 -7.03 11.28
CA ILE A 157 1.90 -7.20 10.47
C ILE A 157 3.10 -7.51 11.38
N THR A 158 3.77 -8.62 11.08
CA THR A 158 4.94 -9.09 11.84
C THR A 158 6.26 -8.86 11.12
N GLY A 159 6.24 -8.70 9.79
CA GLY A 159 7.46 -8.46 9.04
C GLY A 159 7.28 -8.25 7.53
N PHE A 160 8.39 -7.84 6.88
CA PHE A 160 8.49 -7.62 5.43
C PHE A 160 9.71 -8.34 4.88
N HIS A 161 9.54 -9.15 3.82
CA HIS A 161 10.56 -10.06 3.31
C HIS A 161 10.69 -9.98 1.78
N ASP A 162 11.93 -10.02 1.26
CA ASP A 162 12.15 -10.12 -0.19
C ASP A 162 11.96 -11.56 -0.70
N LYS A 163 12.01 -12.54 0.20
CA LYS A 163 11.83 -13.97 -0.11
C LYS A 163 11.16 -14.66 1.08
N ILE A 164 10.33 -15.64 0.80
CA ILE A 164 9.78 -16.54 1.81
C ILE A 164 10.68 -17.76 1.87
N THR A 165 11.22 -18.07 3.07
CA THR A 165 11.95 -19.30 3.33
C THR A 165 10.98 -20.44 3.61
N ASP A 166 11.33 -21.69 3.23
CA ASP A 166 10.46 -22.90 3.29
C ASP A 166 9.79 -23.19 4.64
N THR A 167 10.24 -22.57 5.72
CA THR A 167 9.62 -22.69 7.04
C THR A 167 8.21 -22.04 7.09
N ALA A 168 7.94 -21.07 6.23
CA ALA A 168 6.65 -20.38 6.14
C ALA A 168 5.70 -21.02 5.11
N ASN A 169 6.20 -21.89 4.21
CA ASN A 169 5.38 -22.58 3.19
C ASN A 169 4.47 -23.67 3.75
N LYS A 170 4.69 -24.13 5.00
CA LYS A 170 3.79 -25.13 5.61
C LYS A 170 2.37 -24.63 5.86
N THR A 171 2.13 -23.33 5.79
CA THR A 171 0.79 -22.72 5.99
C THR A 171 0.00 -22.58 4.67
N ARG A 172 0.65 -22.63 3.49
CA ARG A 172 -0.04 -22.58 2.17
C ARG A 172 -0.86 -23.83 1.84
N ASP A 173 -0.51 -24.98 2.40
CA ASP A 173 -1.25 -26.27 2.19
C ASP A 173 -2.64 -26.31 2.82
N VAL A 174 -3.05 -25.27 3.58
CA VAL A 174 -4.35 -25.19 4.22
C VAL A 174 -5.38 -24.44 3.35
N SER A 175 -4.96 -23.54 2.45
CA SER A 175 -5.88 -22.78 1.60
C SER A 175 -6.47 -23.60 0.45
N ASP A 176 -5.78 -24.64 -0.04
CA ASP A 176 -6.30 -25.55 -1.08
C ASP A 176 -7.39 -26.51 -0.56
N LYS A 177 -7.69 -26.51 0.76
CA LYS A 177 -8.71 -27.35 1.37
C LYS A 177 -10.02 -26.63 1.71
N ILE A 178 -10.15 -25.34 1.44
CA ILE A 178 -11.35 -24.55 1.80
C ILE A 178 -12.42 -24.53 0.70
N THR A 179 -12.18 -25.11 -0.47
CA THR A 179 -13.19 -25.20 -1.54
C THR A 179 -14.20 -26.35 -1.41
N ASP A 180 -14.20 -27.10 -0.31
CA ASP A 180 -15.09 -28.28 -0.16
C ASP A 180 -15.94 -28.29 1.14
N PHE A 181 -16.39 -27.12 1.63
CA PHE A 181 -17.31 -27.00 2.75
C PHE A 181 -18.50 -26.07 2.50
N SER A 182 -19.26 -26.36 1.44
CA SER A 182 -20.67 -25.96 1.38
C SER A 182 -21.52 -27.22 1.47
N ASP A 183 -21.81 -27.67 2.66
CA ASP A 183 -22.97 -28.45 3.08
C ASP A 183 -22.64 -29.34 4.30
N LYS A 184 -22.86 -28.79 5.48
CA LYS A 184 -23.35 -29.59 6.64
C LYS A 184 -23.65 -28.66 7.81
N LYS A 185 -24.96 -28.39 7.99
CA LYS A 185 -25.53 -28.02 9.28
C LYS A 185 -25.48 -29.22 10.20
N ALA A 186 -25.00 -29.09 11.41
CA ALA A 186 -25.56 -29.79 12.59
C ALA A 186 -24.84 -29.43 13.89
N ASP A 187 -25.65 -29.02 14.83
CA ASP A 187 -25.71 -29.31 16.26
C ASP A 187 -24.58 -28.91 17.20
N PHE A 188 -24.93 -27.91 17.99
CA PHE A 188 -24.29 -27.57 19.26
C PHE A 188 -24.94 -28.31 20.40
N SER A 189 -24.16 -29.04 21.20
CA SER A 189 -24.50 -29.37 22.58
C SER A 189 -23.27 -29.32 23.48
N ASP A 190 -23.43 -28.57 24.57
CA ASP A 190 -22.54 -28.30 25.70
C ASP A 190 -21.56 -29.40 26.13
N LYS A 191 -20.36 -29.00 26.51
CA LYS A 191 -19.66 -29.49 27.70
C LYS A 191 -18.64 -28.49 28.25
N ASN A 192 -18.90 -28.02 29.47
CA ASN A 192 -17.97 -27.35 30.38
C ASN A 192 -16.74 -28.24 30.69
N ALA A 193 -15.56 -27.62 30.69
CA ALA A 193 -14.42 -28.13 31.46
C ALA A 193 -13.55 -26.96 31.91
N ASP A 194 -13.44 -26.84 33.23
CA ASP A 194 -12.50 -26.04 34.02
C ASP A 194 -11.06 -26.20 33.56
N PHE A 195 -10.34 -25.09 33.44
CA PHE A 195 -8.87 -25.11 33.43
C PHE A 195 -8.28 -23.95 34.25
N SER A 196 -7.53 -24.34 35.24
CA SER A 196 -6.75 -23.58 36.20
C SER A 196 -5.63 -22.76 35.54
N GLU A 197 -5.40 -21.55 36.08
CA GLU A 197 -4.27 -20.64 35.79
C GLU A 197 -2.93 -21.31 36.11
N GLU A 198 -2.01 -21.31 35.16
CA GLU A 198 -0.57 -21.31 35.41
C GLU A 198 0.11 -20.23 34.56
N SER A 199 0.71 -19.29 35.29
CA SER A 199 1.58 -18.23 34.75
C SER A 199 2.93 -18.81 34.34
N SER A 200 3.32 -18.68 33.07
CA SER A 200 4.72 -18.81 32.69
C SER A 200 5.07 -17.91 31.48
N ASP A 201 6.25 -17.35 31.53
CA ASP A 201 6.97 -16.46 30.65
C ASP A 201 6.52 -16.48 29.17
N ARG A 202 6.07 -15.31 28.71
CA ARG A 202 5.73 -15.12 27.29
C ARG A 202 7.00 -14.83 26.51
N ASP A 203 7.59 -15.88 25.99
CA ASP A 203 8.40 -15.79 24.77
C ASP A 203 7.54 -15.19 23.65
N LYS A 204 8.01 -14.06 23.07
CA LYS A 204 7.36 -13.37 21.95
C LYS A 204 7.58 -14.16 20.65
N ASN A 205 7.12 -15.39 20.56
CA ASN A 205 6.96 -16.10 19.29
C ASN A 205 5.70 -15.54 18.60
N HIS A 206 5.85 -14.52 17.77
CA HIS A 206 4.78 -14.10 16.88
C HIS A 206 4.56 -15.24 15.86
N HIS A 207 3.50 -15.98 16.05
CA HIS A 207 3.07 -17.01 15.10
C HIS A 207 2.72 -16.32 13.78
N ILE A 208 3.38 -16.68 12.69
CA ILE A 208 3.05 -16.19 11.33
C ILE A 208 1.94 -17.10 10.82
N ASP A 209 0.74 -16.54 10.66
CA ASP A 209 -0.44 -17.30 10.22
C ASP A 209 -0.75 -17.05 8.74
N SER A 210 -0.31 -15.90 8.19
CA SER A 210 -0.64 -15.49 6.82
C SER A 210 0.54 -14.79 6.14
N ILE A 211 0.64 -14.97 4.83
CA ILE A 211 1.64 -14.33 3.97
C ILE A 211 0.90 -13.68 2.82
N PHE A 212 1.14 -12.39 2.64
CA PHE A 212 0.56 -11.55 1.60
C PHE A 212 1.67 -10.86 0.80
N ILE A 213 1.27 -10.04 -0.19
CA ILE A 213 2.12 -9.14 -0.94
C ILE A 213 1.73 -7.70 -0.59
N SER A 214 2.72 -6.82 -0.41
CA SER A 214 2.51 -5.40 -0.18
C SER A 214 1.87 -4.76 -1.42
N GLY A 215 0.73 -4.09 -1.23
CA GLY A 215 -0.05 -3.46 -2.31
C GLY A 215 0.30 -2.00 -2.57
N GLY A 216 1.41 -1.47 -2.05
CA GLY A 216 1.86 -0.11 -2.39
C GLY A 216 1.03 1.05 -1.78
N ILE A 217 0.08 0.76 -0.90
CA ILE A 217 -0.76 1.76 -0.22
C ILE A 217 -0.52 1.67 1.29
N TYR A 218 -0.18 2.80 1.90
CA TYR A 218 0.21 2.88 3.31
C TYR A 218 -0.51 4.03 3.99
N THR A 219 -1.41 3.75 4.94
CA THR A 219 -1.91 4.80 5.84
C THR A 219 -1.17 4.71 7.16
N LEU A 220 -0.52 5.80 7.53
CA LEU A 220 0.44 5.84 8.64
C LEU A 220 0.18 7.04 9.55
N SER A 221 0.45 6.88 10.82
CA SER A 221 0.55 7.99 11.76
C SER A 221 1.84 8.80 11.53
N PRO A 222 1.91 10.06 11.96
CA PRO A 222 3.13 10.86 11.85
C PRO A 222 4.38 10.25 12.52
N LYS A 223 4.22 9.31 13.46
CA LYS A 223 5.33 8.56 14.06
C LYS A 223 6.21 7.87 13.02
N ALA A 224 5.62 7.41 11.91
CA ALA A 224 6.34 6.79 10.81
C ALA A 224 7.41 7.71 10.18
N LEU A 225 7.25 9.04 10.27
CA LEU A 225 8.21 10.00 9.75
C LEU A 225 9.53 10.00 10.55
N THR A 226 9.50 9.60 11.82
CA THR A 226 10.71 9.38 12.61
C THR A 226 11.51 8.20 12.07
N THR A 227 10.83 7.09 11.77
CA THR A 227 11.45 5.93 11.10
C THR A 227 12.03 6.31 9.73
N LEU A 228 11.29 7.10 8.95
CA LEU A 228 11.78 7.59 7.65
C LEU A 228 13.09 8.38 7.82
N SER A 229 13.12 9.32 8.76
CA SER A 229 14.30 10.15 9.03
C SER A 229 15.50 9.30 9.46
N ARG A 230 15.30 8.29 10.31
CA ARG A 230 16.34 7.33 10.70
C ARG A 230 16.85 6.53 9.50
N CYS A 231 15.96 5.93 8.71
CA CYS A 231 16.35 5.18 7.52
C CYS A 231 17.13 6.02 6.53
N MET A 232 16.75 7.28 6.35
CA MET A 232 17.49 8.25 5.52
C MET A 232 18.89 8.52 6.06
N ALA A 233 19.03 8.74 7.37
CA ALA A 233 20.31 8.96 8.03
C ALA A 233 21.26 7.75 7.94
N GLU A 234 20.69 6.53 7.90
CA GLU A 234 21.43 5.26 7.69
C GLU A 234 21.79 5.01 6.21
N GLY A 235 21.45 5.91 5.29
CA GLY A 235 21.75 5.77 3.86
C GLY A 235 20.88 4.74 3.15
N GLN A 236 19.72 4.41 3.68
CA GLN A 236 18.78 3.50 3.01
C GLN A 236 18.04 4.22 1.88
N HIS A 237 17.64 3.49 0.82
CA HIS A 237 17.12 4.11 -0.40
C HIS A 237 15.75 3.60 -0.85
N ARG A 238 15.34 2.39 -0.46
CA ARG A 238 14.11 1.75 -0.96
C ARG A 238 12.98 1.82 0.07
N LEU A 239 11.74 2.07 -0.38
CA LEU A 239 10.55 2.05 0.50
C LEU A 239 10.43 0.74 1.28
N ARG A 240 10.79 -0.41 0.70
CA ARG A 240 10.79 -1.69 1.43
C ARG A 240 11.70 -1.70 2.66
N ASN A 241 12.78 -0.92 2.67
CA ASN A 241 13.63 -0.77 3.85
C ASN A 241 12.95 0.07 4.92
N PHE A 242 12.26 1.13 4.52
CA PHE A 242 11.42 1.92 5.41
C PHE A 242 10.31 1.06 6.05
N GLN A 243 9.62 0.22 5.26
CA GLN A 243 8.61 -0.70 5.80
C GLN A 243 9.18 -1.64 6.87
N ARG A 244 10.36 -2.23 6.63
CA ARG A 244 11.08 -3.02 7.64
C ARG A 244 11.45 -2.19 8.86
N GLY A 245 11.86 -0.96 8.63
CA GLY A 245 12.17 0.00 9.69
C GLY A 245 10.98 0.27 10.61
N LEU A 246 9.76 0.35 10.08
CA LEU A 246 8.55 0.56 10.89
C LEU A 246 8.38 -0.55 11.95
N ILE A 247 8.53 -1.81 11.54
CA ILE A 247 8.45 -2.96 12.47
C ILE A 247 9.62 -2.95 13.44
N ALA A 248 10.86 -2.67 12.97
CA ALA A 248 12.03 -2.61 13.81
C ALA A 248 11.93 -1.52 14.89
N ASP A 249 11.27 -0.40 14.59
CA ASP A 249 11.01 0.70 15.53
C ASP A 249 9.77 0.43 16.42
N GLY A 250 9.14 -0.74 16.29
CA GLY A 250 8.03 -1.18 17.13
C GLY A 250 6.68 -0.57 16.78
N LEU A 251 6.50 -0.01 15.58
CA LEU A 251 5.20 0.49 15.14
C LEU A 251 4.23 -0.68 14.93
N LYS A 252 3.00 -0.52 15.42
CA LYS A 252 1.93 -1.49 15.28
C LYS A 252 1.17 -1.24 13.98
N LEU A 253 1.23 -2.17 13.06
CA LEU A 253 0.63 -2.06 11.74
C LEU A 253 -0.39 -3.16 11.50
N LYS A 254 -1.53 -2.83 10.90
CA LYS A 254 -2.52 -3.77 10.39
C LYS A 254 -2.33 -4.01 8.90
N ALA A 255 -2.58 -5.23 8.46
CA ALA A 255 -2.82 -5.54 7.06
C ALA A 255 -4.32 -5.40 6.75
N HIS A 256 -4.65 -4.87 5.56
CA HIS A 256 -5.99 -4.88 5.00
C HIS A 256 -5.95 -5.54 3.64
N LEU A 257 -6.71 -6.62 3.48
CA LEU A 257 -6.69 -7.43 2.27
C LEU A 257 -7.51 -6.77 1.16
N PHE A 258 -6.89 -6.64 0.00
CA PHE A 258 -7.54 -6.32 -1.27
C PHE A 258 -7.58 -7.60 -2.11
N ASP A 259 -8.68 -7.86 -2.79
CA ASP A 259 -8.81 -8.99 -3.70
C ASP A 259 -7.76 -8.93 -4.80
N LYS A 260 -7.47 -7.72 -5.30
CA LYS A 260 -6.45 -7.50 -6.32
C LYS A 260 -5.90 -6.08 -6.28
N ILE A 261 -4.58 -5.98 -6.35
CA ILE A 261 -3.84 -4.74 -6.63
C ILE A 261 -2.85 -5.06 -7.74
N LEU A 262 -2.70 -4.15 -8.69
CA LEU A 262 -1.75 -4.26 -9.80
C LEU A 262 -0.78 -3.08 -9.78
N ASP A 263 0.46 -3.32 -10.19
CA ASP A 263 1.45 -2.29 -10.45
C ASP A 263 1.75 -2.22 -11.96
N ILE A 264 1.92 -1.02 -12.49
CA ILE A 264 2.24 -0.80 -13.90
C ILE A 264 3.76 -0.63 -14.04
N ASP A 265 4.48 -1.71 -14.23
CA ASP A 265 5.92 -1.70 -14.43
C ASP A 265 6.34 -2.00 -15.88
N HIS A 266 5.51 -2.74 -16.63
CA HIS A 266 5.71 -3.14 -18.01
C HIS A 266 4.57 -2.69 -18.93
N ALA A 267 4.83 -2.61 -20.25
CA ALA A 267 3.81 -2.24 -21.21
C ALA A 267 2.64 -3.24 -21.23
N SER A 268 2.90 -4.53 -20.94
CA SER A 268 1.86 -5.57 -20.83
C SER A 268 0.90 -5.34 -19.65
N ASP A 269 1.33 -4.63 -18.61
CA ASP A 269 0.51 -4.42 -17.40
C ASP A 269 -0.61 -3.40 -17.68
N ILE A 270 -0.42 -2.52 -18.68
CA ILE A 270 -1.44 -1.55 -19.09
C ILE A 270 -2.74 -2.27 -19.48
N ALA A 271 -2.66 -3.26 -20.36
CA ALA A 271 -3.85 -4.01 -20.79
C ALA A 271 -4.49 -4.81 -19.64
N LYS A 272 -3.67 -5.40 -18.76
CA LYS A 272 -4.16 -6.10 -17.56
C LYS A 272 -4.92 -5.15 -16.62
N ALA A 273 -4.36 -3.96 -16.40
CA ALA A 273 -4.98 -2.95 -15.55
C ALA A 273 -6.29 -2.43 -16.15
N GLU A 274 -6.36 -2.19 -17.47
CA GLU A 274 -7.59 -1.77 -18.14
C GLU A 274 -8.70 -2.84 -18.03
N CYS A 275 -8.38 -4.13 -18.23
CA CYS A 275 -9.32 -5.22 -17.99
C CYS A 275 -9.83 -5.22 -16.55
N PHE A 276 -8.91 -5.16 -15.58
CA PHE A 276 -9.27 -5.14 -14.15
C PHE A 276 -10.17 -3.96 -13.77
N LEU A 277 -9.95 -2.79 -14.37
CA LEU A 277 -10.76 -1.61 -14.12
C LEU A 277 -12.16 -1.70 -14.71
N GLN A 278 -12.33 -2.47 -15.79
CA GLN A 278 -13.63 -2.70 -16.44
C GLN A 278 -14.45 -3.78 -15.73
N GLU A 279 -13.84 -4.73 -15.02
CA GLU A 279 -14.53 -5.77 -14.25
C GLU A 279 -15.30 -5.22 -13.04
N GLY A 280 -14.97 -4.04 -12.56
CA GLY A 280 -15.56 -3.37 -11.39
C GLY A 280 -16.64 -2.33 -11.74
N ILE A 281 -17.10 -2.28 -13.01
CA ILE A 281 -18.20 -1.45 -13.49
C ILE A 281 -19.40 -2.37 -13.74
#